data_04f56a7eb79f0d8f8f4ce1452c48cb10
#
_entry.id   04f56a7eb79f0d8f8f4ce1452c48cb10
#
_cell.length_a   1.000
_cell.length_b   1.000
_cell.length_c   1.000
_cell.angle_alpha   90.00
_cell.angle_beta   90.00
_cell.angle_gamma   90.00
#
_symmetry.space_group_name_H-M   'P 1'
#
loop_
_entity.id
_entity.type
_entity.pdbx_description
1 polymer ?
#
loop_
_entity_poly.entity_id
_entity_poly.type
_entity_poly.pdbx_seq_one_letter_code
_entity_poly.pdbx_strand_id
1 'polypeptide(L)'
;MLYWTLGSALTAYVALVGALYFFQRHLLYFPIGGRPQLGQLAALGVQEVRLRTADGLFLLSWYLPPRGDRPVIAYFHGNGGHIGYRAERLRGFAQYGYGVLMVEYRGYGGNPGSPSEAGFHADAAAALDFLRDCGIAAKRLALYGESLGSGIAVALAAHNEVAALILEAPFTSVAEVAQYHYSFMPAAALVRDRFDSLSRIGEVRAPILVLHGERDRVVPIRFGRALFDAAPQPKEFWLSREGGHEDLGRYGAMEAVRGFLERRIGQPEMALGGTVACPTR
;
A
#
# COMPACT_ATOMS: atom_id res chain seq x y z
N MET A 1 42.65 13.70 28.32
CA MET A 1 41.29 14.28 28.12
C MET A 1 40.73 13.93 26.76
N LEU A 2 41.37 14.24 25.63
CA LEU A 2 40.87 14.01 24.26
C LEU A 2 40.45 12.55 24.00
N TYR A 3 41.23 11.54 24.39
CA TYR A 3 40.89 10.13 24.19
C TYR A 3 39.64 9.67 24.96
N TRP A 4 39.43 10.21 26.16
CA TRP A 4 38.23 9.91 26.96
C TRP A 4 36.97 10.51 26.34
N THR A 5 37.05 11.73 25.81
CA THR A 5 35.92 12.38 25.14
C THR A 5 35.56 11.69 23.81
N LEU A 6 36.56 11.30 23.02
CA LEU A 6 36.35 10.54 21.78
C LEU A 6 35.76 9.15 22.06
N GLY A 7 36.27 8.45 23.09
CA GLY A 7 35.75 7.15 23.52
C GLY A 7 34.30 7.24 23.96
N SER A 8 33.93 8.24 24.76
CA SER A 8 32.54 8.46 25.20
C SER A 8 31.61 8.80 24.04
N ALA A 9 32.04 9.63 23.07
CA ALA A 9 31.26 9.98 21.89
C ALA A 9 31.01 8.77 21.01
N LEU A 10 32.02 7.93 20.79
CA LEU A 10 31.87 6.69 20.01
C LEU A 10 30.91 5.71 20.70
N THR A 11 31.02 5.55 22.00
CA THR A 11 30.13 4.68 22.78
C THR A 11 28.69 5.17 22.70
N ALA A 12 28.46 6.48 22.82
CA ALA A 12 27.14 7.07 22.70
C ALA A 12 26.55 6.87 21.28
N TYR A 13 27.38 7.05 20.25
CA TYR A 13 26.95 6.81 18.85
C TYR A 13 26.57 5.34 18.63
N VAL A 14 27.39 4.40 19.06
CA VAL A 14 27.13 2.96 18.94
C VAL A 14 25.83 2.57 19.69
N ALA A 15 25.67 3.12 20.91
CA ALA A 15 24.45 2.88 21.69
C ALA A 15 23.19 3.44 20.98
N LEU A 16 23.28 4.65 20.40
CA LEU A 16 22.20 5.24 19.63
C LEU A 16 21.84 4.38 18.41
N VAL A 17 22.84 3.99 17.62
CA VAL A 17 22.62 3.13 16.44
C VAL A 17 22.06 1.78 16.85
N GLY A 18 22.55 1.19 17.94
CA GLY A 18 21.99 -0.04 18.49
C GLY A 18 20.53 0.11 18.91
N ALA A 19 20.18 1.18 19.62
CA ALA A 19 18.79 1.46 20.00
C ALA A 19 17.90 1.62 18.77
N LEU A 20 18.32 2.40 17.77
CA LEU A 20 17.58 2.56 16.51
C LEU A 20 17.40 1.23 15.78
N TYR A 21 18.42 0.37 15.76
CA TYR A 21 18.33 -0.97 15.15
C TYR A 21 17.31 -1.87 15.85
N PHE A 22 17.30 -1.93 17.18
CA PHE A 22 16.37 -2.78 17.92
C PHE A 22 14.93 -2.26 17.87
N PHE A 23 14.75 -0.95 17.91
CA PHE A 23 13.44 -0.31 17.93
C PHE A 23 12.92 0.14 16.55
N GLN A 24 13.61 -0.16 15.44
CA GLN A 24 13.28 0.34 14.11
C GLN A 24 11.84 0.05 13.67
N ARG A 25 11.24 -1.08 14.06
CA ARG A 25 9.85 -1.39 13.73
C ARG A 25 8.85 -0.46 14.41
N HIS A 26 9.15 0.01 15.62
CA HIS A 26 8.33 1.02 16.30
C HIS A 26 8.49 2.41 15.67
N LEU A 27 9.60 2.64 14.95
CA LEU A 27 9.85 3.89 14.21
C LEU A 27 9.32 3.83 12.78
N LEU A 28 9.10 2.63 12.25
CA LEU A 28 8.60 2.44 10.90
C LEU A 28 7.08 2.26 10.88
N TYR A 29 6.51 1.51 11.82
CA TYR A 29 5.10 1.16 11.82
C TYR A 29 4.33 1.92 12.88
N PHE A 30 3.26 2.58 12.48
CA PHE A 30 2.43 3.40 13.36
C PHE A 30 0.97 2.90 13.39
N PRO A 31 0.69 1.73 14.00
CA PRO A 31 -0.66 1.24 14.18
C PRO A 31 -1.40 2.11 15.21
N ILE A 32 -2.11 3.14 14.74
CA ILE A 32 -2.82 4.09 15.59
C ILE A 32 -4.30 3.72 15.64
N GLY A 33 -4.89 3.85 16.82
CA GLY A 33 -6.31 3.69 17.03
C GLY A 33 -6.73 2.27 17.35
N GLY A 34 -8.03 2.11 17.57
CA GLY A 34 -8.67 0.82 17.80
C GLY A 34 -9.24 0.22 16.51
N ARG A 35 -10.25 -0.65 16.68
CA ARG A 35 -10.95 -1.27 15.56
C ARG A 35 -11.65 -0.19 14.71
N PRO A 36 -11.43 -0.15 13.38
CA PRO A 36 -12.13 0.76 12.48
C PRO A 36 -13.63 0.45 12.48
N GLN A 37 -14.45 1.49 12.39
CA GLN A 37 -15.90 1.38 12.37
C GLN A 37 -16.42 1.74 10.98
N LEU A 38 -17.30 0.92 10.42
CA LEU A 38 -17.89 1.16 9.09
C LEU A 38 -18.70 2.47 9.04
N GLY A 39 -19.41 2.80 10.11
CA GLY A 39 -20.22 4.00 10.13
C GLY A 39 -21.14 4.11 8.91
N GLN A 40 -21.11 5.25 8.23
CA GLN A 40 -21.91 5.49 7.02
C GLN A 40 -21.52 4.63 5.81
N LEU A 41 -20.36 3.97 5.81
CA LEU A 41 -19.95 3.08 4.72
C LEU A 41 -20.82 1.83 4.63
N ALA A 42 -21.44 1.40 5.74
CA ALA A 42 -22.38 0.28 5.74
C ALA A 42 -23.58 0.54 4.81
N ALA A 43 -24.07 1.78 4.74
CA ALA A 43 -25.15 2.18 3.83
C ALA A 43 -24.76 2.11 2.34
N LEU A 44 -23.46 2.09 2.01
CA LEU A 44 -22.95 1.88 0.66
C LEU A 44 -22.80 0.40 0.30
N GLY A 45 -23.08 -0.52 1.23
CA GLY A 45 -22.91 -1.96 1.04
C GLY A 45 -21.51 -2.47 1.41
N VAL A 46 -20.68 -1.65 2.09
CA VAL A 46 -19.39 -2.10 2.61
C VAL A 46 -19.60 -3.09 3.75
N GLN A 47 -18.87 -4.20 3.70
CA GLN A 47 -18.95 -5.29 4.67
C GLN A 47 -17.61 -5.46 5.38
N GLU A 48 -17.64 -5.82 6.65
CA GLU A 48 -16.47 -6.35 7.35
C GLU A 48 -16.23 -7.79 6.90
N VAL A 49 -15.02 -8.10 6.49
CA VAL A 49 -14.59 -9.44 6.10
C VAL A 49 -13.37 -9.86 6.91
N ARG A 50 -13.12 -11.16 6.97
CA ARG A 50 -11.93 -11.71 7.63
C ARG A 50 -11.05 -12.41 6.63
N LEU A 51 -9.84 -11.93 6.47
CA LEU A 51 -8.82 -12.54 5.64
C LEU A 51 -8.06 -13.59 6.47
N ARG A 52 -8.00 -14.82 6.00
CA ARG A 52 -7.25 -15.88 6.66
C ARG A 52 -5.86 -15.95 6.05
N THR A 53 -4.83 -15.65 6.84
CA THR A 53 -3.45 -15.74 6.42
C THR A 53 -2.93 -17.19 6.49
N ALA A 54 -1.87 -17.49 5.72
CA ALA A 54 -1.26 -18.81 5.69
C ALA A 54 -0.66 -19.22 7.08
N ASP A 55 -0.26 -18.25 7.89
CA ASP A 55 0.23 -18.44 9.25
C ASP A 55 -0.88 -18.42 10.31
N GLY A 56 -2.16 -18.49 9.88
CA GLY A 56 -3.33 -18.76 10.72
C GLY A 56 -3.98 -17.57 11.39
N LEU A 57 -3.61 -16.32 11.04
CA LEU A 57 -4.28 -15.13 11.53
C LEU A 57 -5.61 -14.91 10.78
N PHE A 58 -6.56 -14.26 11.45
CA PHE A 58 -7.79 -13.73 10.86
C PHE A 58 -7.78 -12.21 10.96
N LEU A 59 -7.62 -11.54 9.81
CA LEU A 59 -7.46 -10.10 9.73
C LEU A 59 -8.78 -9.46 9.30
N LEU A 60 -9.31 -8.56 10.12
CA LEU A 60 -10.41 -7.70 9.76
C LEU A 60 -9.99 -6.83 8.56
N SER A 61 -10.82 -6.78 7.55
CA SER A 61 -10.71 -5.89 6.38
C SER A 61 -12.08 -5.42 5.95
N TRP A 62 -12.17 -4.46 5.02
CA TRP A 62 -13.44 -4.00 4.49
C TRP A 62 -13.58 -4.33 3.03
N TYR A 63 -14.71 -4.87 2.64
CA TYR A 63 -15.01 -5.21 1.26
C TYR A 63 -16.28 -4.53 0.77
N LEU A 64 -16.18 -3.89 -0.39
CA LEU A 64 -17.29 -3.39 -1.18
C LEU A 64 -17.34 -4.19 -2.48
N PRO A 65 -18.41 -4.95 -2.77
CA PRO A 65 -18.55 -5.62 -4.03
C PRO A 65 -18.64 -4.64 -5.22
N PRO A 66 -18.12 -5.00 -6.41
CA PRO A 66 -18.25 -4.17 -7.60
C PRO A 66 -19.70 -4.11 -8.10
N ARG A 67 -20.06 -3.04 -8.79
CA ARG A 67 -21.32 -2.97 -9.56
C ARG A 67 -21.12 -3.64 -10.92
N GLY A 68 -21.77 -4.77 -11.14
CA GLY A 68 -21.60 -5.56 -12.35
C GLY A 68 -20.14 -5.98 -12.57
N ASP A 69 -19.65 -5.79 -13.78
CA ASP A 69 -18.29 -6.19 -14.17
C ASP A 69 -17.22 -5.12 -13.95
N ARG A 70 -17.49 -4.11 -13.13
CA ARG A 70 -16.50 -3.08 -12.79
C ARG A 70 -15.26 -3.68 -12.13
N PRO A 71 -14.09 -3.07 -12.31
CA PRO A 71 -12.85 -3.48 -11.64
C PRO A 71 -12.99 -3.54 -10.11
N VAL A 72 -12.16 -4.39 -9.50
CA VAL A 72 -11.98 -4.45 -8.05
C VAL A 72 -10.59 -3.96 -7.69
N ILE A 73 -10.50 -3.09 -6.71
CA ILE A 73 -9.25 -2.52 -6.21
C ILE A 73 -8.91 -3.17 -4.88
N ALA A 74 -7.78 -3.90 -4.82
CA ALA A 74 -7.17 -4.30 -3.55
C ALA A 74 -6.28 -3.14 -3.09
N TYR A 75 -6.70 -2.48 -2.02
CA TYR A 75 -6.07 -1.27 -1.50
C TYR A 75 -5.20 -1.57 -0.29
N PHE A 76 -3.91 -1.27 -0.40
CA PHE A 76 -2.89 -1.40 0.62
C PHE A 76 -2.50 -0.02 1.12
N HIS A 77 -2.86 0.31 2.36
CA HIS A 77 -2.66 1.64 2.93
C HIS A 77 -1.20 1.88 3.37
N GLY A 78 -0.89 3.13 3.68
CA GLY A 78 0.40 3.56 4.22
C GLY A 78 0.66 3.08 5.65
N ASN A 79 1.83 3.44 6.20
CA ASN A 79 2.29 2.94 7.50
C ASN A 79 1.56 3.51 8.73
N GLY A 80 0.73 4.52 8.56
CA GLY A 80 0.04 5.19 9.67
C GLY A 80 -1.46 4.95 9.72
N GLY A 81 -2.01 4.82 10.93
CA GLY A 81 -3.44 4.69 11.17
C GLY A 81 -4.00 3.30 10.88
N HIS A 82 -5.22 3.25 10.32
CA HIS A 82 -5.94 2.06 9.92
C HIS A 82 -6.90 2.39 8.75
N ILE A 83 -7.53 1.38 8.13
CA ILE A 83 -8.41 1.57 6.96
C ILE A 83 -9.53 2.58 7.17
N GLY A 84 -9.99 2.80 8.39
CA GLY A 84 -11.01 3.81 8.71
C GLY A 84 -10.60 5.24 8.34
N TYR A 85 -9.32 5.57 8.38
CA TYR A 85 -8.81 6.88 7.95
C TYR A 85 -8.87 7.05 6.42
N ARG A 86 -9.08 5.97 5.67
CA ARG A 86 -9.21 5.94 4.20
C ARG A 86 -10.64 5.81 3.71
N ALA A 87 -11.64 6.04 4.60
CA ALA A 87 -13.06 5.95 4.27
C ALA A 87 -13.46 6.80 3.07
N GLU A 88 -12.91 8.01 2.94
CA GLU A 88 -13.19 8.90 1.80
C GLU A 88 -12.66 8.35 0.47
N ARG A 89 -11.51 7.64 0.47
CA ARG A 89 -11.01 6.97 -0.72
C ARG A 89 -11.94 5.85 -1.16
N LEU A 90 -12.43 5.04 -0.21
CA LEU A 90 -13.41 4.01 -0.51
C LEU A 90 -14.68 4.62 -1.11
N ARG A 91 -15.20 5.72 -0.53
CA ARG A 91 -16.35 6.44 -1.10
C ARG A 91 -16.08 6.91 -2.53
N GLY A 92 -14.90 7.47 -2.79
CA GLY A 92 -14.49 7.91 -4.11
C GLY A 92 -14.53 6.78 -5.14
N PHE A 93 -14.00 5.60 -4.82
CA PHE A 93 -14.06 4.43 -5.69
C PHE A 93 -15.50 3.91 -5.88
N ALA A 94 -16.29 3.88 -4.80
CA ALA A 94 -17.67 3.44 -4.80
C ALA A 94 -18.55 4.28 -5.74
N GLN A 95 -18.30 5.58 -5.89
CA GLN A 95 -19.04 6.46 -6.83
C GLN A 95 -18.92 6.00 -8.28
N TYR A 96 -17.77 5.42 -8.65
CA TYR A 96 -17.53 4.87 -9.99
C TYR A 96 -17.97 3.41 -10.14
N GLY A 97 -18.56 2.83 -9.10
CA GLY A 97 -19.02 1.45 -9.08
C GLY A 97 -17.91 0.41 -8.96
N TYR A 98 -16.68 0.81 -8.65
CA TYR A 98 -15.58 -0.12 -8.40
C TYR A 98 -15.83 -0.93 -7.13
N GLY A 99 -15.47 -2.23 -7.17
CA GLY A 99 -15.29 -3.00 -5.95
C GLY A 99 -14.01 -2.56 -5.23
N VAL A 100 -14.00 -2.68 -3.92
CA VAL A 100 -12.82 -2.30 -3.13
C VAL A 100 -12.62 -3.29 -1.98
N LEU A 101 -11.44 -3.87 -1.87
CA LEU A 101 -10.98 -4.55 -0.67
C LEU A 101 -9.96 -3.64 0.01
N MET A 102 -10.36 -2.99 1.11
CA MET A 102 -9.46 -2.23 1.98
C MET A 102 -8.77 -3.21 2.92
N VAL A 103 -7.51 -3.51 2.65
CA VAL A 103 -6.74 -4.51 3.42
C VAL A 103 -6.22 -3.87 4.69
N GLU A 104 -6.65 -4.40 5.85
CA GLU A 104 -6.08 -4.03 7.15
C GLU A 104 -5.00 -5.03 7.54
N TYR A 105 -3.86 -4.55 7.99
CA TYR A 105 -2.71 -5.41 8.28
C TYR A 105 -2.74 -6.01 9.68
N ARG A 106 -1.91 -7.05 9.88
CA ARG A 106 -1.57 -7.55 11.21
C ARG A 106 -1.02 -6.44 12.09
N GLY A 107 -1.48 -6.38 13.34
CA GLY A 107 -1.09 -5.36 14.30
C GLY A 107 -1.75 -3.99 14.09
N TYR A 108 -2.50 -3.76 13.01
CA TYR A 108 -3.27 -2.54 12.73
C TYR A 108 -4.77 -2.78 12.94
N GLY A 109 -5.50 -1.70 13.24
CA GLY A 109 -6.96 -1.74 13.35
C GLY A 109 -7.52 -2.76 14.35
N GLY A 110 -6.73 -3.15 15.36
CA GLY A 110 -7.07 -4.19 16.33
C GLY A 110 -6.86 -5.62 15.83
N ASN A 111 -6.26 -5.81 14.65
CA ASN A 111 -5.89 -7.13 14.15
C ASN A 111 -4.75 -7.75 14.98
N PRO A 112 -4.74 -9.09 15.13
CA PRO A 112 -3.67 -9.80 15.83
C PRO A 112 -2.35 -9.74 15.08
N GLY A 113 -1.27 -10.14 15.75
CA GLY A 113 0.08 -10.21 15.19
C GLY A 113 0.87 -8.92 15.32
N SER A 114 2.04 -8.90 14.70
CA SER A 114 2.96 -7.76 14.73
C SER A 114 3.41 -7.38 13.33
N PRO A 115 3.52 -6.07 13.01
CA PRO A 115 3.94 -5.59 11.70
C PRO A 115 5.35 -6.06 11.32
N SER A 116 5.49 -6.50 10.09
CA SER A 116 6.78 -6.79 9.45
C SER A 116 6.59 -6.92 7.93
N GLU A 117 7.64 -6.75 7.14
CA GLU A 117 7.57 -6.92 5.68
C GLU A 117 7.04 -8.32 5.30
N ALA A 118 7.62 -9.39 5.88
CA ALA A 118 7.17 -10.75 5.61
C ALA A 118 5.70 -10.98 6.03
N GLY A 119 5.29 -10.40 7.17
CA GLY A 119 3.92 -10.45 7.62
C GLY A 119 2.96 -9.75 6.67
N PHE A 120 3.29 -8.56 6.19
CA PHE A 120 2.45 -7.83 5.24
C PHE A 120 2.35 -8.51 3.88
N HIS A 121 3.39 -9.20 3.44
CA HIS A 121 3.30 -10.04 2.24
C HIS A 121 2.31 -11.22 2.43
N ALA A 122 2.30 -11.85 3.61
CA ALA A 122 1.32 -12.89 3.94
C ALA A 122 -0.12 -12.34 4.02
N ASP A 123 -0.29 -11.14 4.59
CA ASP A 123 -1.59 -10.45 4.64
C ASP A 123 -2.10 -10.11 3.24
N ALA A 124 -1.22 -9.63 2.35
CA ALA A 124 -1.54 -9.31 0.98
C ALA A 124 -1.88 -10.56 0.15
N ALA A 125 -1.18 -11.67 0.37
CA ALA A 125 -1.52 -12.96 -0.25
C ALA A 125 -2.93 -13.42 0.16
N ALA A 126 -3.27 -13.31 1.45
CA ALA A 126 -4.61 -13.64 1.95
C ALA A 126 -5.70 -12.73 1.34
N ALA A 127 -5.38 -11.47 1.03
CA ALA A 127 -6.29 -10.58 0.33
C ALA A 127 -6.57 -11.05 -1.11
N LEU A 128 -5.54 -11.53 -1.83
CA LEU A 128 -5.72 -12.11 -3.17
C LEU A 128 -6.54 -13.39 -3.13
N ASP A 129 -6.27 -14.26 -2.17
CA ASP A 129 -7.01 -15.52 -2.01
C ASP A 129 -8.50 -15.24 -1.75
N PHE A 130 -8.80 -14.29 -0.86
CA PHE A 130 -10.17 -13.85 -0.62
C PHE A 130 -10.85 -13.35 -1.91
N LEU A 131 -10.19 -12.52 -2.72
CA LEU A 131 -10.76 -12.01 -3.96
C LEU A 131 -10.94 -13.11 -5.02
N ARG A 132 -10.04 -14.10 -5.09
CA ARG A 132 -10.22 -15.28 -5.94
C ARG A 132 -11.43 -16.12 -5.50
N ASP A 133 -11.59 -16.32 -4.20
CA ASP A 133 -12.75 -17.03 -3.63
C ASP A 133 -14.07 -16.29 -3.91
N CYS A 134 -14.02 -14.95 -4.02
CA CYS A 134 -15.12 -14.12 -4.49
C CYS A 134 -15.31 -14.16 -6.02
N GLY A 135 -14.57 -14.96 -6.78
CA GLY A 135 -14.67 -15.06 -8.23
C GLY A 135 -14.12 -13.86 -9.00
N ILE A 136 -13.30 -13.03 -8.37
CA ILE A 136 -12.70 -11.87 -9.05
C ILE A 136 -11.53 -12.34 -9.91
N ALA A 137 -11.71 -12.26 -11.22
CA ALA A 137 -10.69 -12.63 -12.19
C ALA A 137 -9.52 -11.63 -12.19
N ALA A 138 -8.29 -12.10 -12.42
CA ALA A 138 -7.07 -11.28 -12.47
C ALA A 138 -7.21 -10.07 -13.43
N LYS A 139 -7.86 -10.25 -14.58
CA LYS A 139 -8.11 -9.20 -15.57
C LYS A 139 -9.03 -8.05 -15.09
N ARG A 140 -9.67 -8.20 -13.92
CA ARG A 140 -10.52 -7.19 -13.28
C ARG A 140 -9.93 -6.67 -11.98
N LEU A 141 -8.78 -7.20 -11.53
CA LEU A 141 -8.16 -6.85 -10.27
C LEU A 141 -7.08 -5.80 -10.47
N ALA A 142 -7.23 -4.64 -9.84
CA ALA A 142 -6.19 -3.64 -9.72
C ALA A 142 -5.60 -3.66 -8.31
N LEU A 143 -4.27 -3.58 -8.18
CA LEU A 143 -3.62 -3.36 -6.90
C LEU A 143 -3.35 -1.87 -6.74
N TYR A 144 -3.67 -1.34 -5.57
CA TYR A 144 -3.38 0.04 -5.20
C TYR A 144 -2.52 0.05 -3.94
N GLY A 145 -1.33 0.61 -4.02
CA GLY A 145 -0.44 0.80 -2.86
C GLY A 145 -0.18 2.26 -2.57
N GLU A 146 -0.50 2.69 -1.34
CA GLU A 146 -0.22 4.03 -0.82
C GLU A 146 1.03 3.99 0.05
N SER A 147 2.06 4.81 -0.26
CA SER A 147 3.28 4.92 0.56
C SER A 147 3.88 3.52 0.87
N LEU A 148 3.94 3.10 2.14
CA LEU A 148 4.40 1.76 2.53
C LEU A 148 3.66 0.65 1.75
N GLY A 149 2.35 0.81 1.55
CA GLY A 149 1.53 -0.12 0.77
C GLY A 149 2.00 -0.28 -0.68
N SER A 150 2.72 0.70 -1.24
CA SER A 150 3.29 0.58 -2.59
C SER A 150 4.33 -0.54 -2.69
N GLY A 151 5.16 -0.71 -1.65
CA GLY A 151 6.12 -1.82 -1.58
C GLY A 151 5.44 -3.18 -1.52
N ILE A 152 4.31 -3.27 -0.81
CA ILE A 152 3.48 -4.49 -0.75
C ILE A 152 2.85 -4.78 -2.11
N ALA A 153 2.24 -3.76 -2.74
CA ALA A 153 1.58 -3.89 -4.03
C ALA A 153 2.55 -4.29 -5.15
N VAL A 154 3.77 -3.71 -5.17
CA VAL A 154 4.84 -4.08 -6.12
C VAL A 154 5.25 -5.54 -5.94
N ALA A 155 5.54 -5.96 -4.70
CA ALA A 155 5.93 -7.34 -4.42
C ALA A 155 4.84 -8.35 -4.84
N LEU A 156 3.58 -7.99 -4.63
CA LEU A 156 2.45 -8.83 -5.00
C LEU A 156 2.26 -8.92 -6.53
N ALA A 157 2.36 -7.77 -7.25
CA ALA A 157 2.23 -7.68 -8.69
C ALA A 157 3.37 -8.37 -9.45
N ALA A 158 4.58 -8.43 -8.87
CA ALA A 158 5.71 -9.14 -9.45
C ALA A 158 5.48 -10.64 -9.59
N HIS A 159 4.66 -11.23 -8.71
CA HIS A 159 4.41 -12.68 -8.65
C HIS A 159 2.99 -13.09 -9.04
N ASN A 160 2.09 -12.14 -9.31
CA ASN A 160 0.70 -12.43 -9.63
C ASN A 160 0.23 -11.62 -10.85
N GLU A 161 -0.59 -12.24 -11.68
CA GLU A 161 -1.28 -11.54 -12.76
C GLU A 161 -2.37 -10.65 -12.18
N VAL A 162 -2.35 -9.37 -12.59
CA VAL A 162 -3.35 -8.37 -12.23
C VAL A 162 -3.61 -7.45 -13.41
N ALA A 163 -4.77 -6.79 -13.43
CA ALA A 163 -5.15 -5.91 -14.53
C ALA A 163 -4.42 -4.57 -14.52
N ALA A 164 -4.04 -4.08 -13.34
CA ALA A 164 -3.33 -2.81 -13.18
C ALA A 164 -2.61 -2.74 -11.83
N LEU A 165 -1.52 -1.95 -11.79
CA LEU A 165 -0.81 -1.58 -10.56
C LEU A 165 -0.80 -0.06 -10.41
N ILE A 166 -1.31 0.44 -9.30
CA ILE A 166 -1.38 1.86 -8.97
C ILE A 166 -0.55 2.11 -7.72
N LEU A 167 0.40 3.04 -7.84
CA LEU A 167 1.38 3.35 -6.79
C LEU A 167 1.29 4.84 -6.45
N GLU A 168 0.83 5.16 -5.24
CA GLU A 168 0.76 6.52 -4.74
C GLU A 168 1.91 6.78 -3.77
N ALA A 169 2.69 7.85 -4.03
CA ALA A 169 3.88 8.22 -3.28
C ALA A 169 4.85 7.03 -3.07
N PRO A 170 5.18 6.25 -4.13
CA PRO A 170 6.01 5.07 -4.00
C PRO A 170 7.48 5.40 -3.79
N PHE A 171 8.23 4.41 -3.33
CA PHE A 171 9.67 4.48 -3.08
C PHE A 171 10.42 3.32 -3.74
N THR A 172 11.73 3.50 -3.92
CA THR A 172 12.64 2.44 -4.40
C THR A 172 12.83 1.36 -3.35
N SER A 173 13.07 1.75 -2.08
CA SER A 173 13.05 0.88 -0.89
C SER A 173 12.92 1.72 0.38
N VAL A 174 12.36 1.13 1.43
CA VAL A 174 12.36 1.74 2.78
C VAL A 174 13.80 2.00 3.25
N ALA A 175 14.74 1.12 2.89
CA ALA A 175 16.15 1.27 3.24
C ALA A 175 16.76 2.55 2.64
N GLU A 176 16.47 2.89 1.38
CA GLU A 176 16.98 4.10 0.74
C GLU A 176 16.30 5.36 1.27
N VAL A 177 15.01 5.32 1.54
CA VAL A 177 14.30 6.44 2.19
C VAL A 177 14.84 6.68 3.59
N ALA A 178 15.09 5.61 4.37
CA ALA A 178 15.71 5.71 5.68
C ALA A 178 17.13 6.32 5.61
N GLN A 179 17.97 5.89 4.65
CA GLN A 179 19.29 6.47 4.43
C GLN A 179 19.25 7.96 4.08
N TYR A 180 18.23 8.37 3.35
CA TYR A 180 18.03 9.79 3.03
C TYR A 180 17.72 10.63 4.26
N HIS A 181 16.85 10.15 5.15
CA HIS A 181 16.45 10.87 6.36
C HIS A 181 17.47 10.75 7.49
N TYR A 182 18.21 9.64 7.56
CA TYR A 182 19.18 9.32 8.61
C TYR A 182 20.60 9.21 8.05
N SER A 183 21.03 10.25 7.31
CA SER A 183 22.33 10.29 6.62
C SER A 183 23.55 10.21 7.55
N PHE A 184 23.39 10.48 8.85
CA PHE A 184 24.44 10.40 9.86
C PHE A 184 24.83 8.97 10.28
N MET A 185 24.09 7.95 9.80
CA MET A 185 24.33 6.54 10.08
C MET A 185 24.11 5.68 8.83
N PRO A 186 24.64 4.43 8.77
CA PRO A 186 24.45 3.54 7.63
C PRO A 186 23.04 2.90 7.66
N ALA A 187 21.98 3.73 7.61
CA ALA A 187 20.60 3.30 7.79
C ALA A 187 20.18 2.23 6.78
N ALA A 188 20.58 2.36 5.50
CA ALA A 188 20.25 1.38 4.45
C ALA A 188 20.79 -0.03 4.75
N ALA A 189 21.92 -0.15 5.43
CA ALA A 189 22.48 -1.45 5.82
C ALA A 189 21.80 -2.05 7.06
N LEU A 190 21.17 -1.21 7.89
CA LEU A 190 20.60 -1.59 9.17
C LEU A 190 19.10 -1.88 9.11
N VAL A 191 18.40 -1.37 8.10
CA VAL A 191 16.95 -1.59 7.92
C VAL A 191 16.66 -3.06 7.66
N ARG A 192 15.80 -3.66 8.47
CA ARG A 192 15.38 -5.08 8.39
C ARG A 192 14.25 -5.29 7.41
N ASP A 193 13.22 -4.45 7.50
CA ASP A 193 12.04 -4.50 6.63
C ASP A 193 12.27 -3.51 5.47
N ARG A 194 12.86 -4.01 4.38
CA ARG A 194 13.43 -3.18 3.30
C ARG A 194 12.41 -2.72 2.29
N PHE A 195 11.37 -3.50 2.03
CA PHE A 195 10.37 -3.30 0.97
C PHE A 195 11.03 -2.86 -0.35
N ASP A 196 11.94 -3.69 -0.84
CA ASP A 196 12.75 -3.39 -2.01
C ASP A 196 11.91 -3.46 -3.29
N SER A 197 11.25 -2.34 -3.60
CA SER A 197 10.41 -2.20 -4.79
C SER A 197 11.25 -2.15 -6.06
N LEU A 198 12.44 -1.53 -6.01
CA LEU A 198 13.28 -1.33 -7.19
C LEU A 198 13.74 -2.65 -7.79
N SER A 199 14.10 -3.62 -6.94
CA SER A 199 14.54 -4.94 -7.40
C SER A 199 13.42 -5.77 -8.03
N ARG A 200 12.14 -5.45 -7.74
CA ARG A 200 10.97 -6.23 -8.14
C ARG A 200 10.15 -5.61 -9.25
N ILE A 201 10.21 -4.27 -9.42
CA ILE A 201 9.32 -3.55 -10.34
C ILE A 201 9.46 -4.01 -11.80
N GLY A 202 10.66 -4.46 -12.19
CA GLY A 202 10.94 -4.99 -13.53
C GLY A 202 10.21 -6.29 -13.87
N GLU A 203 9.72 -7.03 -12.87
CA GLU A 203 8.99 -8.29 -13.03
C GLU A 203 7.48 -8.07 -13.18
N VAL A 204 6.97 -6.86 -12.92
CA VAL A 204 5.55 -6.53 -13.03
C VAL A 204 5.12 -6.52 -14.49
N ARG A 205 4.09 -7.29 -14.83
CA ARG A 205 3.55 -7.41 -16.21
C ARG A 205 2.34 -6.52 -16.46
N ALA A 206 1.71 -6.03 -15.40
CA ALA A 206 0.53 -5.18 -15.47
C ALA A 206 0.88 -3.74 -15.89
N PRO A 207 -0.02 -2.99 -16.52
CA PRO A 207 0.08 -1.55 -16.67
C PRO A 207 0.26 -0.87 -15.32
N ILE A 208 1.17 0.14 -15.25
CA ILE A 208 1.55 0.80 -14.01
C ILE A 208 1.17 2.29 -14.05
N LEU A 209 0.50 2.78 -13.02
CA LEU A 209 0.32 4.21 -12.76
C LEU A 209 1.08 4.60 -11.51
N VAL A 210 1.97 5.57 -11.61
CA VAL A 210 2.62 6.21 -10.46
C VAL A 210 1.99 7.58 -10.25
N LEU A 211 1.54 7.87 -9.01
CA LEU A 211 1.06 9.18 -8.58
C LEU A 211 2.02 9.73 -7.54
N HIS A 212 2.48 10.99 -7.70
CA HIS A 212 3.41 11.59 -6.75
C HIS A 212 3.21 13.09 -6.62
N GLY A 213 3.40 13.61 -5.39
CA GLY A 213 3.43 15.03 -5.10
C GLY A 213 4.84 15.60 -5.21
N GLU A 214 4.99 16.74 -5.87
CA GLU A 214 6.31 17.39 -5.97
C GLU A 214 6.80 17.91 -4.62
N ARG A 215 5.86 18.21 -3.71
CA ARG A 215 6.16 18.72 -2.36
C ARG A 215 6.23 17.62 -1.29
N ASP A 216 6.27 16.37 -1.71
CA ASP A 216 6.40 15.25 -0.78
C ASP A 216 7.75 15.30 -0.03
N ARG A 217 7.67 15.48 1.30
CA ARG A 217 8.84 15.52 2.19
C ARG A 217 9.06 14.20 2.94
N VAL A 218 8.09 13.29 2.91
CA VAL A 218 8.19 11.96 3.54
C VAL A 218 8.90 11.00 2.60
N VAL A 219 8.40 10.90 1.36
CA VAL A 219 9.04 10.16 0.27
C VAL A 219 9.33 11.14 -0.86
N PRO A 220 10.52 11.76 -0.91
CA PRO A 220 10.87 12.69 -1.98
C PRO A 220 10.62 12.11 -3.37
N ILE A 221 10.04 12.92 -4.26
CA ILE A 221 9.62 12.54 -5.61
C ILE A 221 10.68 11.79 -6.43
N ARG A 222 11.95 12.01 -6.15
CA ARG A 222 13.07 11.30 -6.82
C ARG A 222 12.97 9.79 -6.68
N PHE A 223 12.46 9.27 -5.55
CA PHE A 223 12.27 7.84 -5.34
C PHE A 223 11.15 7.27 -6.22
N GLY A 224 10.02 7.99 -6.30
CA GLY A 224 8.94 7.62 -7.21
C GLY A 224 9.34 7.70 -8.68
N ARG A 225 10.14 8.69 -9.07
CA ARG A 225 10.70 8.79 -10.43
C ARG A 225 11.66 7.64 -10.73
N ALA A 226 12.59 7.35 -9.84
CA ALA A 226 13.54 6.24 -10.02
C ALA A 226 12.81 4.89 -10.15
N LEU A 227 11.77 4.64 -9.35
CA LEU A 227 10.95 3.46 -9.48
C LEU A 227 10.18 3.43 -10.80
N PHE A 228 9.59 4.57 -11.20
CA PHE A 228 8.91 4.70 -12.49
C PHE A 228 9.85 4.43 -13.66
N ASP A 229 11.07 4.98 -13.64
CA ASP A 229 12.04 4.80 -14.74
C ASP A 229 12.41 3.32 -14.90
N ALA A 230 12.57 2.58 -13.82
CA ALA A 230 12.85 1.14 -13.81
C ALA A 230 11.64 0.26 -14.16
N ALA A 231 10.41 0.78 -14.08
CA ALA A 231 9.20 0.03 -14.37
C ALA A 231 9.06 -0.30 -15.86
N PRO A 232 8.50 -1.49 -16.24
CA PRO A 232 8.24 -1.83 -17.64
C PRO A 232 7.08 -1.02 -18.23
N GLN A 233 6.97 -1.04 -19.54
CA GLN A 233 5.80 -0.51 -20.26
C GLN A 233 4.65 -1.53 -20.25
N PRO A 234 3.38 -1.07 -20.29
CA PRO A 234 2.95 0.33 -20.33
C PRO A 234 2.92 0.97 -18.95
N LYS A 235 3.40 2.19 -18.83
CA LYS A 235 3.43 2.95 -17.57
C LYS A 235 3.05 4.41 -17.76
N GLU A 236 2.44 5.01 -16.74
CA GLU A 236 2.02 6.42 -16.71
C GLU A 236 2.49 7.07 -15.41
N PHE A 237 2.92 8.34 -15.47
CA PHE A 237 3.30 9.13 -14.29
C PHE A 237 2.38 10.33 -14.16
N TRP A 238 1.66 10.43 -13.06
CA TRP A 238 0.85 11.58 -12.72
C TRP A 238 1.53 12.40 -11.62
N LEU A 239 1.72 13.69 -11.87
CA LEU A 239 2.40 14.61 -10.97
C LEU A 239 1.45 15.68 -10.47
N SER A 240 1.35 15.83 -9.14
CA SER A 240 0.81 17.04 -8.53
C SER A 240 1.94 18.00 -8.12
N ARG A 241 1.98 19.19 -8.72
CA ARG A 241 2.99 20.21 -8.36
C ARG A 241 2.79 20.77 -6.96
N GLU A 242 1.57 20.76 -6.46
CA GLU A 242 1.18 21.32 -5.16
C GLU A 242 1.04 20.28 -4.08
N GLY A 243 0.81 19.01 -4.45
CA GLY A 243 0.58 17.90 -3.56
C GLY A 243 1.82 17.50 -2.73
N GLY A 244 1.57 17.11 -1.50
CA GLY A 244 2.51 16.49 -0.59
C GLY A 244 2.37 14.97 -0.57
N HIS A 245 2.57 14.35 0.61
CA HIS A 245 2.55 12.91 0.79
C HIS A 245 1.14 12.31 0.89
N GLU A 246 0.21 13.00 1.58
CA GLU A 246 -1.08 12.41 1.96
C GLU A 246 -2.29 13.10 1.30
N ASP A 247 -2.08 14.15 0.54
CA ASP A 247 -3.14 15.06 0.07
C ASP A 247 -3.41 15.03 -1.44
N LEU A 248 -2.85 14.05 -2.17
CA LEU A 248 -2.98 13.94 -3.64
C LEU A 248 -4.44 13.87 -4.10
N GLY A 249 -5.33 13.33 -3.27
CA GLY A 249 -6.77 13.30 -3.51
C GLY A 249 -7.39 14.68 -3.71
N ARG A 250 -6.81 15.74 -3.10
CA ARG A 250 -7.28 17.13 -3.26
C ARG A 250 -6.93 17.74 -4.63
N TYR A 251 -6.00 17.12 -5.33
CA TYR A 251 -5.42 17.63 -6.57
C TYR A 251 -5.76 16.79 -7.80
N GLY A 252 -6.76 15.88 -7.70
CA GLY A 252 -7.25 15.12 -8.85
C GLY A 252 -6.63 13.72 -9.00
N ALA A 253 -6.00 13.16 -7.97
CA ALA A 253 -5.45 11.80 -8.03
C ALA A 253 -6.54 10.74 -8.31
N MET A 254 -7.75 10.93 -7.78
CA MET A 254 -8.85 9.99 -7.99
C MET A 254 -9.29 9.96 -9.47
N GLU A 255 -9.37 11.12 -10.11
CA GLU A 255 -9.70 11.27 -11.53
C GLU A 255 -8.61 10.65 -12.41
N ALA A 256 -7.33 10.83 -12.05
CA ALA A 256 -6.20 10.21 -12.74
C ALA A 256 -6.28 8.67 -12.67
N VAL A 257 -6.57 8.12 -11.48
CA VAL A 257 -6.77 6.68 -11.27
C VAL A 257 -7.95 6.17 -12.09
N ARG A 258 -9.10 6.85 -12.05
CA ARG A 258 -10.27 6.49 -12.84
C ARG A 258 -9.93 6.44 -14.33
N GLY A 259 -9.36 7.52 -14.86
CA GLY A 259 -9.02 7.58 -16.29
C GLY A 259 -8.01 6.49 -16.70
N PHE A 260 -7.04 6.16 -15.84
CA PHE A 260 -6.10 5.06 -16.07
C PHE A 260 -6.81 3.70 -16.12
N LEU A 261 -7.66 3.39 -15.12
CA LEU A 261 -8.39 2.13 -15.09
C LEU A 261 -9.34 1.97 -16.29
N GLU A 262 -10.04 3.03 -16.70
CA GLU A 262 -10.92 3.02 -17.87
C GLU A 262 -10.15 2.74 -19.18
N ARG A 263 -8.93 3.29 -19.33
CA ARG A 263 -8.08 3.02 -20.51
C ARG A 263 -7.48 1.63 -20.53
N ARG A 264 -7.17 1.04 -19.37
CA ARG A 264 -6.37 -0.19 -19.25
C ARG A 264 -7.21 -1.45 -19.02
N ILE A 265 -8.35 -1.33 -18.33
CA ILE A 265 -9.24 -2.46 -18.02
C ILE A 265 -10.50 -2.43 -18.90
N GLY A 266 -10.76 -1.27 -19.54
CA GLY A 266 -11.94 -1.03 -20.35
C GLY A 266 -13.17 -0.63 -19.52
N GLN A 267 -14.19 -0.09 -20.20
CA GLN A 267 -15.53 0.05 -19.62
C GLN A 267 -16.26 -1.26 -19.86
N PRO A 268 -16.65 -2.02 -18.83
CA PRO A 268 -17.50 -3.17 -19.03
C PRO A 268 -18.84 -2.67 -19.60
N GLU A 269 -19.36 -3.38 -20.61
CA GLU A 269 -20.76 -3.22 -21.00
C GLU A 269 -21.65 -3.37 -19.78
N MET A 270 -22.67 -2.51 -19.66
CA MET A 270 -23.62 -2.57 -18.54
C MET A 270 -24.42 -3.89 -18.63
N ALA A 271 -23.85 -4.96 -18.14
CA ALA A 271 -24.60 -6.17 -17.89
C ALA A 271 -25.49 -5.95 -16.66
N LEU A 272 -26.79 -6.01 -16.84
CA LEU A 272 -27.79 -6.18 -15.79
C LEU A 272 -27.53 -7.56 -15.16
N GLY A 273 -26.72 -7.65 -14.12
CA GLY A 273 -26.41 -8.98 -13.59
C GLY A 273 -25.81 -8.95 -12.19
N GLY A 274 -26.34 -9.75 -11.38
CA GLY A 274 -26.02 -10.38 -10.12
C GLY A 274 -24.79 -9.94 -9.35
N THR A 275 -25.01 -9.50 -8.12
CA THR A 275 -24.01 -9.42 -7.06
C THR A 275 -23.38 -10.79 -6.81
N VAL A 276 -22.10 -10.96 -7.09
CA VAL A 276 -21.34 -12.13 -6.67
C VAL A 276 -21.24 -12.08 -5.14
N ALA A 277 -21.94 -12.97 -4.45
CA ALA A 277 -21.85 -13.11 -3.01
C ALA A 277 -20.51 -13.75 -2.68
N CYS A 278 -19.67 -13.03 -1.93
CA CYS A 278 -18.47 -13.61 -1.34
C CYS A 278 -18.85 -14.55 -0.19
N PRO A 279 -18.08 -15.62 0.02
CA PRO A 279 -18.29 -16.46 1.20
C PRO A 279 -18.06 -15.65 2.47
N THR A 280 -19.12 -15.43 3.24
CA THR A 280 -19.03 -14.94 4.61
C THR A 280 -18.45 -16.07 5.46
N ARG A 281 -17.14 -16.03 5.77
CA ARG A 281 -16.51 -16.92 6.74
C ARG A 281 -16.13 -16.18 8.02
#